data_1f5d6c71c969710a0ed05cc4ca2df1d6
#
_entry.id   1f5d6c71c969710a0ed05cc4ca2df1d6
#
_cell.length_a   1.000
_cell.length_b   1.000
_cell.length_c   1.000
_cell.angle_alpha   90.00
_cell.angle_beta   90.00
_cell.angle_gamma   90.00
#
_symmetry.space_group_name_H-M   'P 1'
#
loop_
_entity.id
_entity.type
_entity.pdbx_description
1 polymer ?
#
loop_
_entity_poly.entity_id
_entity_poly.type
_entity_poly.pdbx_seq_one_letter_code
_entity_poly.pdbx_strand_id
1 'polypeptide(L)'
;MDVSIVIPTKNGGALFDEVLTMIDKQETEYEYEVICVDSGSTDDTVDIIKRHHCILKQIDKTEFGHGKTRNLGASLGTGEYIIFITQDALPYDTHWIQNFVDGMKSDPEIVGGFGKHYPYPDCNIFDKRD
;
A
#
# COMPACT_ATOMS: atom_id res chain seq x y z
N MET A 1 1.13 -15.28 3.71
CA MET A 1 1.44 -13.85 3.47
C MET A 1 1.09 -13.06 4.72
N ASP A 2 2.02 -12.27 5.20
CA ASP A 2 1.78 -11.51 6.44
C ASP A 2 1.14 -10.16 6.18
N VAL A 3 1.58 -9.45 5.13
CA VAL A 3 1.18 -8.07 4.89
C VAL A 3 0.79 -7.88 3.43
N SER A 4 -0.32 -7.19 3.20
CA SER A 4 -0.71 -6.73 1.87
C SER A 4 -0.77 -5.20 1.88
N ILE A 5 0.00 -4.57 1.01
CA ILE A 5 0.03 -3.12 0.88
C ILE A 5 -0.81 -2.74 -0.33
N VAL A 6 -1.86 -1.96 -0.10
CA VAL A 6 -2.80 -1.56 -1.15
C VAL A 6 -2.58 -0.11 -1.52
N ILE A 7 -2.34 0.14 -2.80
CA ILE A 7 -2.05 1.48 -3.32
C ILE A 7 -2.98 1.79 -4.49
N PRO A 8 -3.97 2.66 -4.31
CA PRO A 8 -4.72 3.18 -5.45
C PRO A 8 -3.79 4.08 -6.28
N THR A 9 -3.78 3.91 -7.59
CA THR A 9 -2.89 4.66 -8.45
C THR A 9 -3.63 5.35 -9.58
N LYS A 10 -3.15 6.54 -9.93
CA LYS A 10 -3.51 7.23 -11.15
C LYS A 10 -2.47 8.31 -11.43
N ASN A 11 -1.75 8.17 -12.54
CA ASN A 11 -0.74 9.14 -12.97
C ASN A 11 0.23 9.51 -11.85
N GLY A 12 0.80 8.47 -11.22
CA GLY A 12 1.69 8.64 -10.08
C GLY A 12 3.07 9.18 -10.43
N GLY A 13 3.54 8.89 -11.62
CA GLY A 13 4.80 9.41 -12.13
C GLY A 13 6.04 8.99 -11.35
N ALA A 14 7.06 9.85 -11.38
CA ALA A 14 8.36 9.54 -10.79
C ALA A 14 8.30 9.37 -9.26
N LEU A 15 7.44 10.11 -8.59
CA LEU A 15 7.31 9.98 -7.14
C LEU A 15 6.76 8.60 -6.76
N PHE A 16 5.82 8.08 -7.53
CA PHE A 16 5.30 6.75 -7.30
C PHE A 16 6.38 5.68 -7.48
N ASP A 17 7.28 5.86 -8.48
CA ASP A 17 8.41 4.97 -8.66
C ASP A 17 9.32 4.99 -7.43
N GLU A 18 9.57 6.14 -6.83
CA GLU A 18 10.32 6.25 -5.60
C GLU A 18 9.63 5.54 -4.43
N VAL A 19 8.31 5.64 -4.34
CA VAL A 19 7.53 4.94 -3.32
C VAL A 19 7.71 3.44 -3.43
N LEU A 20 7.55 2.89 -4.64
CA LEU A 20 7.74 1.46 -4.85
C LEU A 20 9.17 1.02 -4.63
N THR A 21 10.15 1.85 -5.00
CA THR A 21 11.56 1.55 -4.75
C THR A 21 11.83 1.43 -3.26
N MET A 22 11.29 2.35 -2.47
CA MET A 22 11.47 2.29 -1.01
C MET A 22 10.75 1.08 -0.41
N ILE A 23 9.59 0.72 -0.94
CA ILE A 23 8.89 -0.49 -0.50
C ILE A 23 9.70 -1.75 -0.81
N ASP A 24 10.34 -1.79 -1.97
CA ASP A 24 11.19 -2.92 -2.35
C ASP A 24 12.41 -3.07 -1.43
N LYS A 25 12.85 -1.99 -0.82
CA LYS A 25 14.02 -1.96 0.07
C LYS A 25 13.69 -2.25 1.53
N GLN A 26 12.44 -2.56 1.83
CA GLN A 26 12.05 -2.77 3.23
C GLN A 26 12.76 -3.97 3.83
N GLU A 27 13.32 -3.77 5.01
CA GLU A 27 13.98 -4.79 5.81
C GLU A 27 13.01 -5.25 6.89
N THR A 28 12.44 -6.43 6.69
CA THR A 28 11.43 -6.95 7.61
C THR A 28 11.43 -8.48 7.58
N GLU A 29 11.09 -9.08 8.72
CA GLU A 29 10.89 -10.53 8.80
C GLU A 29 9.54 -10.95 8.22
N TYR A 30 8.64 -10.00 7.97
CA TYR A 30 7.31 -10.30 7.46
C TYR A 30 7.34 -10.43 5.94
N GLU A 31 6.60 -11.41 5.44
CA GLU A 31 6.36 -11.51 4.00
C GLU A 31 5.30 -10.50 3.60
N TYR A 32 5.55 -9.76 2.53
CA TYR A 32 4.61 -8.74 2.08
C TYR A 32 4.44 -8.76 0.57
N GLU A 33 3.29 -8.30 0.15
CA GLU A 33 2.94 -8.11 -1.26
C GLU A 33 2.42 -6.69 -1.45
N VAL A 34 2.51 -6.18 -2.67
CA VAL A 34 2.00 -4.87 -3.03
C VAL A 34 0.93 -5.03 -4.09
N ILE A 35 -0.22 -4.43 -3.85
CA ILE A 35 -1.36 -4.48 -4.76
C ILE A 35 -1.67 -3.06 -5.20
N CYS A 36 -1.51 -2.81 -6.49
CA CYS A 36 -1.80 -1.51 -7.08
C CYS A 36 -3.11 -1.58 -7.85
N VAL A 37 -4.05 -0.72 -7.50
CA VAL A 37 -5.33 -0.62 -8.21
C VAL A 37 -5.30 0.64 -9.04
N ASP A 38 -5.12 0.48 -10.35
CA ASP A 38 -4.96 1.61 -11.27
C ASP A 38 -6.30 1.98 -11.90
N SER A 39 -6.65 3.26 -11.81
CA SER A 39 -7.94 3.78 -12.29
C SER A 39 -7.81 4.57 -13.59
N GLY A 40 -6.95 4.13 -14.49
CA GLY A 40 -6.84 4.70 -15.82
C GLY A 40 -5.69 5.68 -16.00
N SER A 41 -4.49 5.31 -15.51
CA SER A 41 -3.29 6.11 -15.74
C SER A 41 -3.00 6.24 -17.23
N THR A 42 -2.61 7.44 -17.65
CA THR A 42 -2.23 7.73 -19.02
C THR A 42 -0.73 7.93 -19.19
N ASP A 43 0.00 7.98 -18.08
CA ASP A 43 1.46 8.06 -18.08
C ASP A 43 2.09 6.66 -17.97
N ASP A 44 3.32 6.56 -17.48
CA ASP A 44 4.03 5.29 -17.35
C ASP A 44 3.78 4.56 -16.03
N THR A 45 2.76 4.95 -15.27
CA THR A 45 2.45 4.36 -13.96
C THR A 45 2.28 2.84 -14.04
N VAL A 46 1.54 2.34 -15.03
CA VAL A 46 1.33 0.90 -15.19
C VAL A 46 2.66 0.18 -15.46
N ASP A 47 3.53 0.76 -16.26
CA ASP A 47 4.85 0.17 -16.52
C ASP A 47 5.71 0.15 -15.27
N ILE A 48 5.60 1.19 -14.43
CA ILE A 48 6.29 1.25 -13.14
C ILE A 48 5.82 0.11 -12.23
N ILE A 49 4.52 -0.11 -12.16
CA ILE A 49 3.95 -1.19 -11.36
C ILE A 49 4.51 -2.54 -11.81
N LYS A 50 4.55 -2.76 -13.11
CA LYS A 50 5.06 -4.02 -13.68
C LYS A 50 6.55 -4.21 -13.41
N ARG A 51 7.33 -3.14 -13.46
CA ARG A 51 8.77 -3.22 -13.19
C ARG A 51 9.06 -3.64 -11.75
N HIS A 52 8.20 -3.24 -10.82
CA HIS A 52 8.37 -3.57 -9.41
C HIS A 52 7.69 -4.89 -9.02
N HIS A 53 7.16 -5.61 -10.00
CA HIS A 53 6.52 -6.92 -9.77
C HIS A 53 5.37 -6.87 -8.78
N CYS A 54 4.64 -5.75 -8.77
CA CYS A 54 3.45 -5.60 -7.95
C CYS A 54 2.25 -6.28 -8.60
N ILE A 55 1.27 -6.63 -7.80
CA ILE A 55 -0.01 -7.13 -8.30
C ILE A 55 -0.76 -5.93 -8.87
N LEU A 56 -1.15 -6.02 -10.13
CA LEU A 56 -1.84 -4.93 -10.81
C LEU A 56 -3.30 -5.30 -11.06
N LYS A 57 -4.20 -4.44 -10.60
CA LYS A 57 -5.61 -4.49 -10.97
C LYS A 57 -5.97 -3.17 -11.62
N GLN A 58 -6.45 -3.24 -12.86
CA GLN A 58 -6.87 -2.05 -13.59
C GLN A 58 -8.39 -1.92 -13.52
N ILE A 59 -8.88 -0.73 -13.20
CA ILE A 59 -10.30 -0.41 -13.20
C ILE A 59 -10.54 0.80 -14.09
N ASP A 60 -11.78 0.98 -14.52
CA ASP A 60 -12.16 2.18 -15.26
C ASP A 60 -12.18 3.37 -14.29
N LYS A 61 -11.83 4.55 -14.78
CA LYS A 61 -11.88 5.77 -13.98
C LYS A 61 -13.28 6.04 -13.42
N THR A 62 -14.31 5.55 -14.11
CA THR A 62 -15.70 5.68 -13.66
C THR A 62 -16.04 4.76 -12.49
N GLU A 63 -15.22 3.74 -12.28
CA GLU A 63 -15.39 2.82 -11.17
C GLU A 63 -14.63 3.27 -9.93
N PHE A 64 -13.85 4.34 -10.05
CA PHE A 64 -13.05 4.83 -8.95
C PHE A 64 -13.94 5.40 -7.85
N GLY A 65 -13.60 5.04 -6.62
CA GLY A 65 -14.17 5.60 -5.41
C GLY A 65 -13.23 5.21 -4.28
N HIS A 66 -12.94 6.12 -3.37
CA HIS A 66 -11.94 5.85 -2.34
C HIS A 66 -12.23 4.55 -1.58
N GLY A 67 -13.46 4.38 -1.13
CA GLY A 67 -13.85 3.18 -0.41
C GLY A 67 -13.88 1.94 -1.30
N LYS A 68 -14.45 2.05 -2.49
CA LYS A 68 -14.54 0.93 -3.43
C LYS A 68 -13.17 0.43 -3.85
N THR A 69 -12.26 1.34 -4.16
CA THR A 69 -10.93 1.00 -4.63
C THR A 69 -10.12 0.33 -3.53
N ARG A 70 -10.21 0.84 -2.30
CA ARG A 70 -9.54 0.21 -1.17
C ARG A 70 -10.11 -1.17 -0.87
N ASN A 71 -11.43 -1.32 -0.91
CA ASN A 71 -12.07 -2.61 -0.68
C ASN A 71 -11.68 -3.62 -1.75
N LEU A 72 -11.61 -3.19 -3.00
CA LEU A 72 -11.17 -4.06 -4.08
C LEU A 72 -9.73 -4.52 -3.85
N GLY A 73 -8.84 -3.58 -3.54
CA GLY A 73 -7.44 -3.90 -3.26
C GLY A 73 -7.32 -4.86 -2.08
N ALA A 74 -8.05 -4.60 -1.01
CA ALA A 74 -8.04 -5.47 0.16
C ALA A 74 -8.55 -6.87 -0.16
N SER A 75 -9.55 -6.99 -1.04
CA SER A 75 -10.09 -8.30 -1.43
C SER A 75 -9.10 -9.12 -2.25
N LEU A 76 -8.16 -8.47 -2.92
CA LEU A 76 -7.11 -9.14 -3.69
C LEU A 76 -5.93 -9.55 -2.80
N GLY A 77 -5.80 -8.95 -1.63
CA GLY A 77 -4.71 -9.23 -0.72
C GLY A 77 -4.89 -10.52 0.04
N THR A 78 -3.78 -11.21 0.30
CA THR A 78 -3.78 -12.46 1.07
C THR A 78 -3.13 -12.29 2.44
N GLY A 79 -2.65 -11.09 2.77
CA GLY A 79 -2.00 -10.81 4.03
C GLY A 79 -2.94 -10.77 5.21
N GLU A 80 -2.43 -11.12 6.37
CA GLU A 80 -3.15 -10.98 7.64
C GLU A 80 -3.39 -9.49 7.96
N TYR A 81 -2.41 -8.65 7.62
CA TYR A 81 -2.50 -7.21 7.81
C TYR A 81 -2.62 -6.52 6.46
N ILE A 82 -3.52 -5.55 6.37
CA ILE A 82 -3.68 -4.74 5.16
C ILE A 82 -3.24 -3.32 5.49
N ILE A 83 -2.30 -2.81 4.72
CA ILE A 83 -1.84 -1.42 4.85
C ILE A 83 -2.29 -0.64 3.62
N PHE A 84 -3.02 0.44 3.84
CA PHE A 84 -3.44 1.33 2.75
C PHE A 84 -2.54 2.55 2.71
N ILE A 85 -1.95 2.82 1.56
CA ILE A 85 -1.18 4.04 1.36
C ILE A 85 -1.58 4.69 0.04
N THR A 86 -1.29 5.97 -0.09
CA THR A 86 -1.47 6.68 -1.37
C THR A 86 -0.21 6.57 -2.21
N GLN A 87 -0.34 6.86 -3.50
CA GLN A 87 0.77 6.69 -4.45
C GLN A 87 1.94 7.65 -4.22
N ASP A 88 1.73 8.71 -3.44
CA ASP A 88 2.75 9.71 -3.12
C ASP A 88 3.23 9.63 -1.67
N ALA A 89 2.83 8.60 -0.95
CA ALA A 89 3.21 8.41 0.45
C ALA A 89 4.52 7.64 0.55
N LEU A 90 5.63 8.35 0.54
CA LEU A 90 6.94 7.72 0.60
C LEU A 90 7.17 7.12 2.00
N PRO A 91 7.50 5.81 2.10
CA PRO A 91 7.82 5.21 3.39
C PRO A 91 8.95 5.94 4.09
N TYR A 92 8.84 6.07 5.41
CA TYR A 92 9.74 6.84 6.23
C TYR A 92 11.18 6.32 6.16
N ASP A 93 11.34 4.99 6.22
CA ASP A 93 12.66 4.35 6.16
C ASP A 93 12.51 2.89 5.73
N THR A 94 13.60 2.12 5.82
CA THR A 94 13.59 0.72 5.42
C THR A 94 12.96 -0.21 6.47
N HIS A 95 12.57 0.31 7.61
CA HIS A 95 11.93 -0.45 8.69
C HIS A 95 10.46 -0.09 8.87
N TRP A 96 9.88 0.59 7.89
CA TRP A 96 8.52 1.09 7.95
C TRP A 96 7.49 -0.05 8.10
N ILE A 97 7.64 -1.12 7.32
CA ILE A 97 6.71 -2.27 7.41
C ILE A 97 6.87 -2.96 8.76
N GLN A 98 8.12 -3.21 9.16
CA GLN A 98 8.40 -3.87 10.44
C GLN A 98 7.78 -3.11 11.60
N ASN A 99 7.96 -1.79 11.62
CA ASN A 99 7.46 -0.95 12.69
C ASN A 99 5.93 -0.89 12.71
N PHE A 100 5.28 -0.85 11.54
CA PHE A 100 3.84 -0.86 11.46
C PHE A 100 3.25 -2.14 12.04
N VAL A 101 3.76 -3.28 11.61
CA VAL A 101 3.21 -4.57 12.05
C VAL A 101 3.51 -4.81 13.53
N ASP A 102 4.70 -4.45 13.98
CA ASP A 102 5.06 -4.58 15.40
C ASP A 102 4.15 -3.71 16.27
N GLY A 103 3.84 -2.51 15.80
CA GLY A 103 2.91 -1.63 16.51
C GLY A 103 1.52 -2.24 16.62
N MET A 104 1.03 -2.86 15.55
CA MET A 104 -0.27 -3.53 15.56
C MET A 104 -0.29 -4.74 16.47
N LYS A 105 0.79 -5.52 16.47
CA LYS A 105 0.88 -6.71 17.32
C LYS A 105 0.97 -6.36 18.79
N SER A 106 1.61 -5.23 19.11
CA SER A 106 1.76 -4.80 20.50
C SER A 106 0.48 -4.20 21.07
N ASP A 107 -0.44 -3.77 20.21
CA ASP A 107 -1.73 -3.23 20.64
C ASP A 107 -2.84 -3.78 19.75
N PRO A 108 -3.36 -4.96 20.05
CA PRO A 108 -4.38 -5.60 19.22
C PRO A 108 -5.71 -4.87 19.20
N GLU A 109 -5.91 -3.88 20.07
CA GLU A 109 -7.13 -3.08 20.07
C GLU A 109 -7.07 -1.95 19.04
N ILE A 110 -5.90 -1.65 18.49
CA ILE A 110 -5.79 -0.66 17.43
C ILE A 110 -6.28 -1.28 16.14
N VAL A 111 -7.47 -0.87 15.72
CA VAL A 111 -8.05 -1.28 14.44
C VAL A 111 -8.01 -0.09 13.52
N GLY A 112 -7.49 -0.29 12.31
CA GLY A 112 -7.35 0.81 11.38
C GLY A 112 -6.44 1.89 11.89
N GLY A 113 -5.43 1.52 12.64
CA GLY A 113 -4.48 2.46 13.18
C GLY A 113 -3.81 3.25 12.06
N PHE A 114 -3.50 4.48 12.34
CA PHE A 114 -2.80 5.30 11.36
C PHE A 114 -1.49 5.76 11.98
N GLY A 115 -0.57 6.05 11.10
CA GLY A 115 0.75 6.41 11.54
C GLY A 115 0.85 7.85 11.99
N LYS A 116 0.25 8.18 13.11
CA LYS A 116 0.37 9.52 13.65
C LYS A 116 1.81 9.89 13.98
N HIS A 117 2.67 8.89 14.07
CA HIS A 117 4.09 9.08 14.29
C HIS A 117 4.86 9.25 12.98
N TYR A 118 4.19 9.12 11.85
CA TYR A 118 4.78 9.24 10.54
C TYR A 118 4.55 10.63 9.99
N PRO A 119 5.52 11.17 9.25
CA PRO A 119 5.37 12.52 8.70
C PRO A 119 4.38 12.61 7.55
N TYR A 120 3.93 11.50 7.01
CA TYR A 120 3.04 11.48 5.86
C TYR A 120 1.63 11.15 6.29
N PRO A 121 0.71 12.14 6.31
CA PRO A 121 -0.65 11.90 6.79
C PRO A 121 -1.46 10.93 5.94
N ASP A 122 -1.04 10.71 4.70
CA ASP A 122 -1.72 9.79 3.80
C ASP A 122 -1.31 8.34 4.00
N CYS A 123 -0.27 8.10 4.77
CA CYS A 123 0.31 6.78 5.00
C CYS A 123 -0.26 6.27 6.30
N ASN A 124 -1.52 5.86 6.31
CA ASN A 124 -2.13 5.87 7.61
C ASN A 124 -3.03 4.72 8.01
N ILE A 125 -3.73 4.06 7.12
CA ILE A 125 -4.77 3.14 7.59
C ILE A 125 -4.38 1.72 7.25
N PHE A 126 -4.50 0.83 8.23
CA PHE A 126 -4.37 -0.59 7.98
C PHE A 126 -5.39 -1.36 8.80
N ASP A 127 -5.67 -2.58 8.39
CA ASP A 127 -6.67 -3.42 8.97
C ASP A 127 -6.09 -4.81 9.16
N LYS A 128 -6.56 -5.50 10.20
CA LYS A 128 -6.18 -6.87 10.44
C LYS A 128 -7.28 -7.78 9.89
N ARG A 129 -6.88 -8.71 9.02
CA ARG A 129 -7.80 -9.70 8.49
C ARG A 129 -7.75 -10.95 9.35
N ASP A 130 -8.90 -11.41 9.69
CA ASP A 130 -9.06 -12.66 10.45
C ASP A 130 -9.20 -13.85 9.51
#